data_0c70c0f45b938e52518a992a3dcd6662
#
_entry.id   0c70c0f45b938e52518a992a3dcd6662
#
_cell.length_a   1.000
_cell.length_b   1.000
_cell.length_c   1.000
_cell.angle_alpha   90.00
_cell.angle_beta   90.00
_cell.angle_gamma   90.00
#
_symmetry.space_group_name_H-M   'P 1'
#
loop_
_entity.id
_entity.type
_entity.pdbx_description
1 polymer ?
#
loop_
_entity_poly.entity_id
_entity_poly.type
_entity_poly.pdbx_seq_one_letter_code
_entity_poly.pdbx_strand_id
1 'polypeptide(L)'
;MFSGGRKLACGLAVLVALFGLGAVAKTAALTRWDTAFDERLAERRTSGLTWLAKAATDVAQTSVGVTLALLLPLVLWMLHRRRDAVRVLLTFAGALTLTLVAKVTVAEHRPPARLWVEVPDTAQSFPSGHTTIAAALALALVLLVRGRARALAAVLGVLLTAGVALARMYLGVHYPPDVAGGVLSVTAALLLTLGFLELPPVARRLPPRDRPDDKLREAAAASR
;
A
#
# COMPACT_ATOMS: atom_id res chain seq x y z
N MET A 1 1.52 -22.52 -7.51
CA MET A 1 0.75 -21.26 -7.65
C MET A 1 -0.61 -21.44 -6.99
N PHE A 2 -1.01 -20.60 -6.04
CA PHE A 2 -2.30 -20.71 -5.36
C PHE A 2 -3.46 -20.46 -6.35
N SER A 3 -4.54 -21.24 -6.26
CA SER A 3 -5.77 -21.01 -7.03
C SER A 3 -6.44 -19.70 -6.60
N GLY A 4 -7.29 -19.11 -7.46
CA GLY A 4 -8.03 -17.88 -7.16
C GLY A 4 -8.77 -17.93 -5.83
N GLY A 5 -9.42 -19.07 -5.51
CA GLY A 5 -10.11 -19.27 -4.23
C GLY A 5 -9.18 -19.19 -3.01
N ARG A 6 -7.97 -19.77 -3.10
CA ARG A 6 -6.99 -19.65 -2.00
C ARG A 6 -6.52 -18.21 -1.79
N LYS A 7 -6.32 -17.44 -2.86
CA LYS A 7 -5.96 -16.02 -2.76
C LYS A 7 -7.07 -15.21 -2.11
N LEU A 8 -8.33 -15.47 -2.46
CA LEU A 8 -9.47 -14.84 -1.79
C LEU A 8 -9.51 -15.18 -0.30
N ALA A 9 -9.35 -16.46 0.06
CA ALA A 9 -9.32 -16.88 1.46
C ALA A 9 -8.18 -16.20 2.24
N CYS A 10 -6.97 -16.16 1.67
CA CYS A 10 -5.85 -15.43 2.27
C CYS A 10 -6.13 -13.93 2.38
N GLY A 11 -6.74 -13.32 1.36
CA GLY A 11 -7.11 -11.90 1.38
C GLY A 11 -8.12 -11.59 2.48
N LEU A 12 -9.12 -12.44 2.67
CA LEU A 12 -10.09 -12.34 3.77
C LEU A 12 -9.42 -12.54 5.14
N ALA A 13 -8.49 -13.48 5.27
CA ALA A 13 -7.74 -13.67 6.51
C ALA A 13 -6.90 -12.43 6.85
N VAL A 14 -6.23 -11.81 5.87
CA VAL A 14 -5.50 -10.54 6.08
C VAL A 14 -6.45 -9.39 6.42
N LEU A 15 -7.64 -9.36 5.83
CA LEU A 15 -8.68 -8.38 6.19
C LEU A 15 -9.13 -8.53 7.64
N VAL A 16 -9.36 -9.77 8.10
CA VAL A 16 -9.66 -10.05 9.51
C VAL A 16 -8.50 -9.61 10.41
N ALA A 17 -7.26 -9.89 10.01
CA ALA A 17 -6.09 -9.44 10.75
C ALA A 17 -5.97 -7.91 10.82
N LEU A 18 -6.30 -7.18 9.74
CA LEU A 18 -6.35 -5.71 9.72
C LEU A 18 -7.29 -5.17 10.80
N PHE A 19 -8.55 -5.62 10.80
CA PHE A 19 -9.53 -5.13 11.79
C PHE A 19 -9.24 -5.64 13.20
N GLY A 20 -8.73 -6.86 13.35
CA GLY A 20 -8.26 -7.40 14.62
C GLY A 20 -7.12 -6.57 15.21
N LEU A 21 -6.12 -6.20 14.38
CA LEU A 21 -5.05 -5.30 14.79
C LEU A 21 -5.59 -3.93 15.21
N GLY A 22 -6.53 -3.36 14.45
CA GLY A 22 -7.18 -2.09 14.80
C GLY A 22 -7.95 -2.15 16.12
N ALA A 23 -8.63 -3.27 16.40
CA ALA A 23 -9.31 -3.46 17.68
C ALA A 23 -8.32 -3.54 18.86
N VAL A 24 -7.18 -4.21 18.66
CA VAL A 24 -6.11 -4.30 19.67
C VAL A 24 -5.41 -2.95 19.87
N ALA A 25 -5.18 -2.20 18.79
CA ALA A 25 -4.53 -0.89 18.81
C ALA A 25 -5.24 0.10 19.77
N LYS A 26 -6.57 0.04 19.83
CA LYS A 26 -7.40 0.89 20.73
C LYS A 26 -7.34 0.50 22.21
N THR A 27 -6.68 -0.59 22.56
CA THR A 27 -6.62 -0.99 23.98
C THR A 27 -5.70 -0.06 24.77
N ALA A 28 -6.14 0.33 25.97
CA ALA A 28 -5.38 1.24 26.82
C ALA A 28 -3.96 0.74 27.14
N ALA A 29 -3.75 -0.57 27.15
CA ALA A 29 -2.43 -1.16 27.38
C ALA A 29 -1.49 -0.88 26.21
N LEU A 30 -1.93 -1.13 24.97
CA LEU A 30 -1.12 -0.90 23.79
C LEU A 30 -0.92 0.60 23.53
N THR A 31 -1.96 1.42 23.66
CA THR A 31 -1.86 2.88 23.50
C THR A 31 -0.82 3.49 24.44
N ARG A 32 -0.74 3.02 25.71
CA ARG A 32 0.31 3.48 26.65
C ARG A 32 1.70 3.09 26.18
N TRP A 33 1.87 1.87 25.72
CA TRP A 33 3.17 1.39 25.20
C TRP A 33 3.58 2.15 23.94
N ASP A 34 2.67 2.32 23.01
CA ASP A 34 2.87 3.05 21.75
C ASP A 34 3.21 4.54 22.02
N THR A 35 2.50 5.17 22.96
CA THR A 35 2.80 6.56 23.36
C THR A 35 4.19 6.67 23.96
N ALA A 36 4.58 5.75 24.84
CA ALA A 36 5.93 5.74 25.41
C ALA A 36 7.02 5.49 24.34
N PHE A 37 6.71 4.70 23.32
CA PHE A 37 7.59 4.51 22.17
C PHE A 37 7.78 5.79 21.37
N ASP A 38 6.69 6.51 21.07
CA ASP A 38 6.71 7.77 20.31
C ASP A 38 7.43 8.89 21.11
N GLU A 39 7.28 8.92 22.45
CA GLU A 39 8.03 9.83 23.33
C GLU A 39 9.54 9.61 23.22
N ARG A 40 9.99 8.36 23.24
CA ARG A 40 11.42 8.02 23.05
C ARG A 40 11.93 8.42 21.67
N LEU A 41 11.11 8.32 20.61
CA LEU A 41 11.45 8.81 19.29
C LEU A 41 11.55 10.34 19.28
N ALA A 42 10.65 11.03 19.97
CA ALA A 42 10.63 12.49 20.07
C ALA A 42 11.91 13.04 20.74
N GLU A 43 12.41 12.36 21.78
CA GLU A 43 13.68 12.72 22.47
C GLU A 43 14.90 12.64 21.55
N ARG A 44 14.85 11.83 20.49
CA ARG A 44 15.95 11.61 19.55
C ARG A 44 15.85 12.47 18.27
N ARG A 45 14.94 13.43 18.25
CA ARG A 45 14.73 14.29 17.08
C ARG A 45 15.90 15.24 16.87
N THR A 46 16.29 15.36 15.60
CA THR A 46 17.26 16.35 15.11
C THR A 46 16.70 17.05 13.90
N SER A 47 17.20 18.25 13.58
CA SER A 47 16.75 19.00 12.40
C SER A 47 16.93 18.20 11.10
N GLY A 48 18.08 17.53 10.95
CA GLY A 48 18.37 16.72 9.75
C GLY A 48 17.44 15.51 9.60
N LEU A 49 17.22 14.75 10.70
CA LEU A 49 16.28 13.62 10.67
C LEU A 49 14.85 14.07 10.46
N THR A 50 14.44 15.20 11.02
CA THR A 50 13.11 15.78 10.82
C THR A 50 12.89 16.18 9.36
N TRP A 51 13.89 16.83 8.74
CA TRP A 51 13.84 17.16 7.32
C TRP A 51 13.71 15.88 6.46
N LEU A 52 14.52 14.88 6.73
CA LEU A 52 14.48 13.60 6.01
C LEU A 52 13.12 12.91 6.18
N ALA A 53 12.55 12.90 7.38
CA ALA A 53 11.26 12.30 7.66
C ALA A 53 10.14 13.02 6.89
N LYS A 54 10.15 14.36 6.84
CA LYS A 54 9.20 15.14 6.04
C LYS A 54 9.35 14.82 4.55
N ALA A 55 10.57 14.88 4.01
CA ALA A 55 10.83 14.56 2.61
C ALA A 55 10.40 13.12 2.24
N ALA A 56 10.61 12.14 3.13
CA ALA A 56 10.15 10.78 2.91
C ALA A 56 8.61 10.65 2.86
N THR A 57 7.89 11.45 3.65
CA THR A 57 6.42 11.42 3.66
C THR A 57 5.80 12.18 2.50
N ASP A 58 6.47 13.20 1.96
CA ASP A 58 5.99 13.97 0.80
C ASP A 58 5.76 13.09 -0.43
N VAL A 59 6.59 12.06 -0.63
CA VAL A 59 6.44 11.08 -1.72
C VAL A 59 5.15 10.27 -1.58
N ALA A 60 4.64 10.11 -0.37
CA ALA A 60 3.46 9.30 -0.05
C ALA A 60 2.27 10.15 0.41
N GLN A 61 2.25 11.45 0.09
CA GLN A 61 1.10 12.31 0.35
C GLN A 61 -0.16 11.81 -0.35
N THR A 62 -1.31 12.09 0.23
CA THR A 62 -2.61 11.64 -0.29
C THR A 62 -2.84 12.12 -1.73
N SER A 63 -2.47 13.37 -2.05
CA SER A 63 -2.57 13.92 -3.42
C SER A 63 -1.69 13.14 -4.42
N VAL A 64 -0.45 12.84 -4.04
CA VAL A 64 0.48 12.03 -4.86
C VAL A 64 -0.09 10.62 -5.06
N GLY A 65 -0.57 10.00 -3.96
CA GLY A 65 -1.15 8.67 -4.00
C GLY A 65 -2.36 8.57 -4.93
N VAL A 66 -3.31 9.50 -4.83
CA VAL A 66 -4.50 9.53 -5.69
C VAL A 66 -4.11 9.79 -7.15
N THR A 67 -3.21 10.74 -7.40
CA THR A 67 -2.72 11.03 -8.75
C THR A 67 -2.09 9.79 -9.40
N LEU A 68 -1.20 9.10 -8.69
CA LEU A 68 -0.54 7.90 -9.20
C LEU A 68 -1.49 6.70 -9.30
N ALA A 69 -2.48 6.60 -8.41
CA ALA A 69 -3.54 5.58 -8.51
C ALA A 69 -4.35 5.68 -9.80
N LEU A 70 -4.45 6.86 -10.39
CA LEU A 70 -5.14 7.10 -11.67
C LEU A 70 -4.17 7.05 -12.86
N LEU A 71 -3.01 7.69 -12.74
CA LEU A 71 -2.06 7.79 -13.86
C LEU A 71 -1.38 6.45 -14.20
N LEU A 72 -0.98 5.65 -13.19
CA LEU A 72 -0.29 4.38 -13.45
C LEU A 72 -1.16 3.38 -14.24
N PRO A 73 -2.43 3.14 -13.87
CA PRO A 73 -3.30 2.30 -14.68
C PRO A 73 -3.55 2.86 -16.09
N LEU A 74 -3.68 4.19 -16.22
CA LEU A 74 -3.87 4.85 -17.52
C LEU A 74 -2.65 4.63 -18.43
N VAL A 75 -1.44 4.87 -17.92
CA VAL A 75 -0.19 4.63 -18.66
C VAL A 75 -0.07 3.16 -19.06
N LEU A 76 -0.35 2.23 -18.14
CA LEU A 76 -0.35 0.81 -18.46
C LEU A 76 -1.36 0.45 -19.55
N TRP A 77 -2.54 1.08 -19.51
CA TRP A 77 -3.58 0.89 -20.52
C TRP A 77 -3.11 1.39 -21.89
N MET A 78 -2.50 2.58 -21.95
CA MET A 78 -1.92 3.14 -23.18
C MET A 78 -0.76 2.29 -23.73
N LEU A 79 0.01 1.64 -22.84
CA LEU A 79 1.08 0.69 -23.21
C LEU A 79 0.52 -0.70 -23.58
N HIS A 80 -0.79 -0.83 -23.80
CA HIS A 80 -1.49 -2.10 -24.08
C HIS A 80 -1.37 -3.17 -22.99
N ARG A 81 -0.89 -2.83 -21.79
CA ARG A 81 -0.79 -3.72 -20.62
C ARG A 81 -2.09 -3.75 -19.80
N ARG A 82 -3.21 -4.00 -20.47
CA ARG A 82 -4.56 -3.86 -19.89
C ARG A 82 -4.80 -4.68 -18.62
N ARG A 83 -4.27 -5.91 -18.55
CA ARG A 83 -4.40 -6.73 -17.33
C ARG A 83 -3.63 -6.15 -16.15
N ASP A 84 -2.43 -5.62 -16.39
CA ASP A 84 -1.64 -4.98 -15.34
C ASP A 84 -2.30 -3.66 -14.90
N ALA A 85 -2.87 -2.90 -15.85
CA ALA A 85 -3.65 -1.71 -15.55
C ALA A 85 -4.82 -2.01 -14.60
N VAL A 86 -5.62 -3.03 -14.90
CA VAL A 86 -6.76 -3.44 -14.05
C VAL A 86 -6.26 -3.91 -12.67
N ARG A 87 -5.18 -4.67 -12.61
CA ARG A 87 -4.60 -5.12 -11.32
C ARG A 87 -4.16 -3.95 -10.46
N VAL A 88 -3.39 -3.01 -11.04
CA VAL A 88 -2.90 -1.84 -10.30
C VAL A 88 -4.08 -0.99 -9.83
N LEU A 89 -5.04 -0.71 -10.71
CA LEU A 89 -6.23 0.07 -10.39
C LEU A 89 -7.02 -0.54 -9.23
N LEU A 90 -7.40 -1.82 -9.34
CA LEU A 90 -8.20 -2.49 -8.32
C LEU A 90 -7.45 -2.64 -6.99
N THR A 91 -6.14 -2.90 -7.04
CA THR A 91 -5.34 -3.02 -5.81
C THR A 91 -5.20 -1.67 -5.12
N PHE A 92 -4.91 -0.60 -5.87
CA PHE A 92 -4.78 0.75 -5.31
C PHE A 92 -6.10 1.26 -4.75
N ALA A 93 -7.17 1.20 -5.56
CA ALA A 93 -8.50 1.62 -5.14
C ALA A 93 -8.99 0.80 -3.93
N GLY A 94 -8.79 -0.53 -3.97
CA GLY A 94 -9.12 -1.42 -2.86
C GLY A 94 -8.35 -1.09 -1.59
N ALA A 95 -7.04 -0.82 -1.68
CA ALA A 95 -6.21 -0.46 -0.52
C ALA A 95 -6.66 0.87 0.11
N LEU A 96 -6.92 1.89 -0.70
CA LEU A 96 -7.42 3.19 -0.22
C LEU A 96 -8.82 3.06 0.40
N THR A 97 -9.71 2.28 -0.23
CA THR A 97 -11.04 2.01 0.32
C THR A 97 -10.96 1.27 1.66
N LEU A 98 -10.14 0.22 1.75
CA LEU A 98 -9.95 -0.51 3.01
C LEU A 98 -9.37 0.40 4.10
N THR A 99 -8.40 1.25 3.74
CA THR A 99 -7.84 2.25 4.67
C THR A 99 -8.92 3.21 5.17
N LEU A 100 -9.76 3.74 4.27
CA LEU A 100 -10.85 4.64 4.65
C LEU A 100 -11.89 3.96 5.54
N VAL A 101 -12.34 2.76 5.15
CA VAL A 101 -13.30 1.97 5.93
C VAL A 101 -12.73 1.66 7.31
N ALA A 102 -11.46 1.20 7.40
CA ALA A 102 -10.84 0.92 8.68
C ALA A 102 -10.67 2.18 9.54
N LYS A 103 -10.35 3.34 8.95
CA LYS A 103 -10.30 4.62 9.69
C LYS A 103 -11.63 4.94 10.37
N VAL A 104 -12.72 4.82 9.64
CA VAL A 104 -14.05 5.14 10.16
C VAL A 104 -14.52 4.11 11.18
N THR A 105 -14.28 2.82 10.93
CA THR A 105 -14.77 1.74 11.81
C THR A 105 -13.92 1.56 13.07
N VAL A 106 -12.61 1.63 12.96
CA VAL A 106 -11.71 1.54 14.12
C VAL A 106 -11.73 2.83 14.91
N ALA A 107 -11.68 3.99 14.24
CA ALA A 107 -11.76 5.33 14.84
C ALA A 107 -10.74 5.52 15.98
N GLU A 108 -9.51 5.05 15.80
CA GLU A 108 -8.43 5.19 16.78
C GLU A 108 -7.95 6.64 16.87
N HIS A 109 -7.69 7.10 18.10
CA HIS A 109 -7.11 8.42 18.35
C HIS A 109 -5.61 8.43 17.99
N ARG A 110 -5.17 9.58 17.52
CA ARG A 110 -3.74 9.79 17.22
C ARG A 110 -2.89 9.95 18.47
N PRO A 111 -1.55 9.83 18.35
CA PRO A 111 -0.63 10.24 19.39
C PRO A 111 -0.95 11.65 19.91
N PRO A 112 -0.63 11.96 21.17
CA PRO A 112 -0.90 13.28 21.76
C PRO A 112 -0.30 14.42 20.92
N ALA A 113 -1.04 15.52 20.75
CA ALA A 113 -0.64 16.66 19.91
C ALA A 113 0.73 17.27 20.29
N ARG A 114 1.15 17.15 21.55
CA ARG A 114 2.48 17.56 22.00
C ARG A 114 3.64 16.83 21.28
N LEU A 115 3.37 15.67 20.68
CA LEU A 115 4.36 14.88 19.95
C LEU A 115 4.37 15.20 18.45
N TRP A 116 3.42 15.96 17.93
CA TRP A 116 3.32 16.23 16.50
C TRP A 116 4.39 17.21 16.04
N VAL A 117 5.11 16.85 14.99
CA VAL A 117 5.99 17.75 14.24
C VAL A 117 5.22 18.45 13.11
N GLU A 118 4.11 17.84 12.68
CA GLU A 118 3.19 18.37 11.67
C GLU A 118 1.75 18.04 12.06
N VAL A 119 0.80 18.83 11.57
CA VAL A 119 -0.63 18.57 11.78
C VAL A 119 -1.05 17.42 10.86
N PRO A 120 -1.67 16.36 11.38
CA PRO A 120 -2.10 15.25 10.55
C PRO A 120 -3.34 15.56 9.70
N ASP A 121 -3.43 14.98 8.50
CA ASP A 121 -4.52 15.21 7.52
C ASP A 121 -5.91 14.79 8.01
N THR A 122 -6.01 13.83 8.91
CA THR A 122 -7.28 13.28 9.43
C THR A 122 -7.20 13.06 10.93
N ALA A 123 -8.36 13.09 11.60
CA ALA A 123 -8.43 12.87 13.04
C ALA A 123 -8.08 11.43 13.47
N GLN A 124 -8.41 10.43 12.64
CA GLN A 124 -8.21 9.02 12.95
C GLN A 124 -6.76 8.60 12.63
N SER A 125 -6.17 7.82 13.53
CA SER A 125 -4.82 7.30 13.39
C SER A 125 -4.76 6.06 12.50
N PHE A 126 -5.46 5.01 12.90
CA PHE A 126 -5.41 3.69 12.24
C PHE A 126 -6.31 3.60 11.01
N PRO A 127 -5.84 2.97 9.93
CA PRO A 127 -4.46 2.71 9.59
C PRO A 127 -3.78 3.93 8.94
N SER A 128 -2.43 3.90 8.80
CA SER A 128 -1.67 5.00 8.19
C SER A 128 -1.90 5.08 6.69
N GLY A 129 -2.49 6.19 6.22
CA GLY A 129 -2.72 6.44 4.79
C GLY A 129 -1.42 6.58 3.99
N HIS A 130 -0.43 7.31 4.52
CA HIS A 130 0.88 7.46 3.87
C HIS A 130 1.60 6.12 3.70
N THR A 131 1.57 5.26 4.72
CA THR A 131 2.15 3.91 4.61
C THR A 131 1.39 3.05 3.60
N THR A 132 0.06 3.15 3.56
CA THR A 132 -0.76 2.49 2.52
C THR A 132 -0.34 2.94 1.12
N ILE A 133 -0.19 4.23 0.89
CA ILE A 133 0.21 4.78 -0.41
C ILE A 133 1.63 4.30 -0.78
N ALA A 134 2.60 4.42 0.14
CA ALA A 134 3.96 3.95 -0.10
C ALA A 134 4.01 2.45 -0.46
N ALA A 135 3.30 1.62 0.28
CA ALA A 135 3.22 0.18 0.03
C ALA A 135 2.53 -0.14 -1.31
N ALA A 136 1.47 0.60 -1.66
CA ALA A 136 0.78 0.41 -2.94
C ALA A 136 1.64 0.85 -4.13
N LEU A 137 2.40 1.95 -4.01
CA LEU A 137 3.37 2.38 -5.01
C LEU A 137 4.51 1.37 -5.19
N ALA A 138 5.05 0.88 -4.07
CA ALA A 138 6.07 -0.16 -4.07
C ALA A 138 5.59 -1.42 -4.81
N LEU A 139 4.38 -1.87 -4.50
CA LEU A 139 3.76 -3.01 -5.16
C LEU A 139 3.52 -2.75 -6.65
N ALA A 140 3.00 -1.57 -7.03
CA ALA A 140 2.81 -1.21 -8.43
C ALA A 140 4.14 -1.26 -9.20
N LEU A 141 5.23 -0.73 -8.64
CA LEU A 141 6.55 -0.82 -9.23
C LEU A 141 6.99 -2.27 -9.45
N VAL A 142 6.81 -3.15 -8.46
CA VAL A 142 7.11 -4.59 -8.56
C VAL A 142 6.30 -5.28 -9.66
N LEU A 143 5.04 -4.87 -9.85
CA LEU A 143 4.18 -5.41 -10.90
C LEU A 143 4.54 -4.88 -12.30
N LEU A 144 5.09 -3.67 -12.38
CA LEU A 144 5.49 -3.01 -13.63
C LEU A 144 6.76 -3.60 -14.24
N VAL A 145 7.74 -3.92 -13.41
CA VAL A 145 9.04 -4.40 -13.86
C VAL A 145 9.08 -5.92 -13.99
N ARG A 146 10.02 -6.41 -14.80
CA ARG A 146 10.19 -7.83 -15.10
C ARG A 146 11.65 -8.25 -14.92
N GLY A 147 11.89 -9.56 -14.87
CA GLY A 147 13.24 -10.11 -14.76
C GLY A 147 13.94 -9.72 -13.45
N ARG A 148 15.24 -9.53 -13.51
CA ARG A 148 16.09 -9.20 -12.33
C ARG A 148 15.74 -7.85 -11.70
N ALA A 149 15.25 -6.88 -12.49
CA ALA A 149 14.79 -5.59 -11.98
C ALA A 149 13.64 -5.73 -10.99
N ARG A 150 12.85 -6.81 -11.03
CA ARG A 150 11.75 -7.05 -10.09
C ARG A 150 12.23 -7.26 -8.65
N ALA A 151 13.34 -7.97 -8.47
CA ALA A 151 13.92 -8.15 -7.13
C ALA A 151 14.42 -6.81 -6.57
N LEU A 152 15.12 -6.01 -7.39
CA LEU A 152 15.54 -4.67 -7.00
C LEU A 152 14.34 -3.78 -6.65
N ALA A 153 13.29 -3.78 -7.48
CA ALA A 153 12.06 -3.03 -7.21
C ALA A 153 11.39 -3.46 -5.90
N ALA A 154 11.41 -4.76 -5.58
CA ALA A 154 10.87 -5.26 -4.32
C ALA A 154 11.69 -4.75 -3.12
N VAL A 155 13.01 -4.80 -3.19
CA VAL A 155 13.89 -4.27 -2.12
C VAL A 155 13.68 -2.78 -1.94
N LEU A 156 13.73 -1.99 -3.02
CA LEU A 156 13.51 -0.54 -2.97
C LEU A 156 12.12 -0.19 -2.46
N GLY A 157 11.10 -0.97 -2.86
CA GLY A 157 9.73 -0.81 -2.38
C GLY A 157 9.57 -1.09 -0.88
N VAL A 158 10.24 -2.12 -0.36
CA VAL A 158 10.27 -2.39 1.09
C VAL A 158 10.97 -1.26 1.82
N LEU A 159 12.12 -0.78 1.33
CA LEU A 159 12.85 0.33 1.94
C LEU A 159 12.04 1.62 1.93
N LEU A 160 11.36 1.94 0.82
CA LEU A 160 10.46 3.10 0.75
C LEU A 160 9.32 2.98 1.77
N THR A 161 8.65 1.84 1.80
CA THR A 161 7.51 1.62 2.73
C THR A 161 7.96 1.71 4.19
N ALA A 162 9.07 1.06 4.52
CA ALA A 162 9.65 1.12 5.87
C ALA A 162 10.11 2.55 6.24
N GLY A 163 10.74 3.25 5.30
CA GLY A 163 11.18 4.64 5.49
C GLY A 163 10.00 5.57 5.77
N VAL A 164 8.93 5.49 4.98
CA VAL A 164 7.69 6.26 5.23
C VAL A 164 7.04 5.87 6.55
N ALA A 165 6.94 4.57 6.87
CA ALA A 165 6.38 4.09 8.13
C ALA A 165 7.14 4.66 9.34
N LEU A 166 8.47 4.56 9.33
CA LEU A 166 9.34 5.11 10.38
C LEU A 166 9.22 6.64 10.46
N ALA A 167 9.15 7.33 9.31
CA ALA A 167 8.97 8.77 9.25
C ALA A 167 7.65 9.21 9.91
N ARG A 168 6.53 8.50 9.67
CA ARG A 168 5.22 8.83 10.28
C ARG A 168 5.22 8.66 11.80
N MET A 169 5.89 7.64 12.32
CA MET A 169 6.09 7.46 13.76
C MET A 169 7.04 8.53 14.32
N TYR A 170 8.17 8.79 13.66
CA TYR A 170 9.13 9.83 14.05
C TYR A 170 8.49 11.22 14.11
N LEU A 171 7.60 11.55 13.16
CA LEU A 171 6.86 12.81 13.15
C LEU A 171 5.76 12.87 14.23
N GLY A 172 5.52 11.78 14.96
CA GLY A 172 4.60 11.70 16.10
C GLY A 172 3.13 11.71 15.72
N VAL A 173 2.79 11.29 14.50
CA VAL A 173 1.41 11.35 13.97
C VAL A 173 0.75 9.99 13.79
N HIS A 174 1.52 8.89 13.97
CA HIS A 174 1.04 7.50 13.88
C HIS A 174 1.77 6.59 14.85
N TYR A 175 1.05 5.61 15.36
CA TYR A 175 1.56 4.51 16.17
C TYR A 175 2.09 3.34 15.33
N PRO A 176 2.92 2.44 15.89
CA PRO A 176 3.40 1.23 15.19
C PRO A 176 2.28 0.36 14.58
N PRO A 177 1.13 0.10 15.25
CA PRO A 177 0.03 -0.65 14.64
C PRO A 177 -0.56 0.03 13.41
N ASP A 178 -0.58 1.38 13.33
CA ASP A 178 -1.15 2.11 12.20
C ASP A 178 -0.38 1.84 10.92
N VAL A 179 0.95 1.87 11.00
CA VAL A 179 1.81 1.62 9.84
C VAL A 179 1.75 0.16 9.41
N ALA A 180 1.66 -0.77 10.34
CA ALA A 180 1.41 -2.18 10.04
C ALA A 180 0.04 -2.36 9.37
N GLY A 181 -1.00 -1.68 9.87
CA GLY A 181 -2.34 -1.64 9.26
C GLY A 181 -2.34 -1.13 7.83
N GLY A 182 -1.52 -0.12 7.51
CA GLY A 182 -1.33 0.37 6.15
C GLY A 182 -0.82 -0.70 5.19
N VAL A 183 0.19 -1.47 5.62
CA VAL A 183 0.73 -2.60 4.84
C VAL A 183 -0.31 -3.72 4.68
N LEU A 184 -1.04 -4.04 5.75
CA LEU A 184 -2.12 -5.05 5.72
C LEU A 184 -3.23 -4.65 4.75
N SER A 185 -3.60 -3.36 4.68
CA SER A 185 -4.59 -2.85 3.73
C SER A 185 -4.21 -3.14 2.27
N VAL A 186 -2.95 -2.88 1.90
CA VAL A 186 -2.44 -3.18 0.55
C VAL A 186 -2.36 -4.68 0.29
N THR A 187 -1.91 -5.45 1.26
CA THR A 187 -1.79 -6.90 1.14
C THR A 187 -3.15 -7.56 0.94
N ALA A 188 -4.16 -7.16 1.73
CA ALA A 188 -5.53 -7.63 1.59
C ALA A 188 -6.09 -7.27 0.21
N ALA A 189 -5.97 -5.99 -0.21
CA ALA A 189 -6.44 -5.51 -1.50
C ALA A 189 -5.79 -6.27 -2.66
N LEU A 190 -4.48 -6.52 -2.61
CA LEU A 190 -3.77 -7.30 -3.62
C LEU A 190 -4.30 -8.72 -3.73
N LEU A 191 -4.39 -9.43 -2.60
CA LEU A 191 -4.81 -10.83 -2.59
C LEU A 191 -6.26 -10.98 -3.06
N LEU A 192 -7.16 -10.09 -2.61
CA LEU A 192 -8.55 -10.04 -3.05
C LEU A 192 -8.65 -9.73 -4.55
N THR A 193 -7.89 -8.74 -5.05
CA THR A 193 -7.83 -8.41 -6.47
C THR A 193 -7.34 -9.60 -7.30
N LEU A 194 -6.22 -10.20 -6.93
CA LEU A 194 -5.66 -11.34 -7.67
C LEU A 194 -6.60 -12.54 -7.65
N GLY A 195 -7.23 -12.82 -6.51
CA GLY A 195 -8.20 -13.90 -6.39
C GLY A 195 -9.45 -13.65 -7.23
N PHE A 196 -9.99 -12.43 -7.20
CA PHE A 196 -11.15 -12.02 -7.99
C PHE A 196 -10.89 -12.13 -9.51
N LEU A 197 -9.75 -11.63 -9.98
CA LEU A 197 -9.38 -11.66 -11.40
C LEU A 197 -9.09 -13.09 -11.93
N GLU A 198 -8.90 -14.05 -11.05
CA GLU A 198 -8.74 -15.46 -11.40
C GLU A 198 -10.06 -16.27 -11.36
N LEU A 199 -11.17 -15.68 -10.92
CA LEU A 199 -12.48 -16.34 -11.00
C LEU A 199 -12.87 -16.59 -12.46
N PRO A 200 -13.38 -17.80 -12.83
CA PRO A 200 -13.66 -18.16 -14.21
C PRO A 200 -14.49 -17.14 -14.99
N PRO A 201 -15.58 -16.56 -14.45
CA PRO A 201 -16.39 -15.58 -15.18
C PRO A 201 -15.66 -14.28 -15.44
N VAL A 202 -14.74 -13.88 -14.54
CA VAL A 202 -13.95 -12.64 -14.68
C VAL A 202 -12.76 -12.88 -15.61
N ALA A 203 -12.06 -13.98 -15.41
CA ALA A 203 -10.86 -14.33 -16.19
C ALA A 203 -11.15 -14.43 -17.70
N ARG A 204 -12.35 -14.91 -18.07
CA ARG A 204 -12.81 -15.02 -19.47
C ARG A 204 -13.07 -13.66 -20.13
N ARG A 205 -13.38 -12.62 -19.35
CA ARG A 205 -13.67 -11.26 -19.85
C ARG A 205 -12.43 -10.38 -19.93
N LEU A 206 -11.33 -10.81 -19.30
CA LEU A 206 -10.08 -10.06 -19.34
C LEU A 206 -9.37 -10.32 -20.67
N PRO A 207 -8.71 -9.28 -21.25
CA PRO A 207 -7.88 -9.46 -22.44
C PRO A 207 -6.82 -10.55 -22.21
N PRO A 208 -6.33 -11.22 -23.27
CA PRO A 208 -5.26 -12.21 -23.16
C PRO A 208 -4.06 -11.69 -22.37
N ARG A 209 -3.29 -12.58 -21.75
CA ARG A 209 -2.02 -12.17 -21.14
C ARG A 209 -1.07 -11.77 -22.26
N ASP A 210 -0.57 -10.54 -22.23
CA ASP A 210 0.49 -10.10 -23.15
C ASP A 210 1.73 -10.99 -22.92
N ARG A 211 1.98 -11.92 -23.82
CA ARG A 211 3.22 -12.68 -23.88
C ARG A 211 4.21 -11.90 -24.71
N PRO A 212 5.46 -11.73 -24.28
CA PRO A 212 6.49 -11.10 -25.09
C PRO A 212 6.63 -11.73 -26.49
N ASP A 213 6.38 -13.04 -26.57
CA ASP A 213 6.48 -13.83 -27.80
C ASP A 213 5.35 -13.56 -28.80
N ASP A 214 4.20 -13.04 -28.38
CA ASP A 214 3.08 -12.77 -29.28
C ASP A 214 3.40 -11.62 -30.23
N LYS A 215 4.11 -10.58 -29.75
CA LYS A 215 4.60 -9.48 -30.63
C LYS A 215 5.67 -9.93 -31.63
N LEU A 216 6.54 -10.86 -31.22
CA LEU A 216 7.54 -11.43 -32.12
C LEU A 216 6.89 -12.30 -33.22
N ARG A 217 5.82 -13.01 -32.86
CA ARG A 217 5.04 -13.82 -33.83
C ARG A 217 4.24 -12.95 -34.78
N GLU A 218 3.63 -11.86 -34.31
CA GLU A 218 2.92 -10.89 -35.16
C GLU A 218 3.90 -10.18 -36.12
N ALA A 219 5.06 -9.75 -35.60
CA ALA A 219 6.10 -9.14 -36.46
C ALA A 219 6.65 -10.13 -37.51
N ALA A 220 6.87 -11.41 -37.14
CA ALA A 220 7.28 -12.43 -38.05
C ALA A 220 6.19 -12.85 -39.09
N ALA A 221 4.94 -12.71 -38.73
CA ALA A 221 3.81 -12.96 -39.65
C ALA A 221 3.60 -11.79 -40.63
N ALA A 222 3.85 -10.55 -40.20
CA ALA A 222 3.75 -9.36 -41.05
C ALA A 222 4.89 -9.18 -42.04
N SER A 223 5.99 -9.94 -41.85
CA SER A 223 7.19 -9.93 -42.75
C SER A 223 7.17 -11.03 -43.84
N ARG A 224 6.09 -11.79 -43.93
CA ARG A 224 5.85 -12.82 -44.96
C ARG A 224 4.78 -12.37 -45.96
#